data_533bf323cf11adabdf1b9dddb1d5df30
#
_entry.id   533bf323cf11adabdf1b9dddb1d5df30
#
_cell.length_a   1.000
_cell.length_b   1.000
_cell.length_c   1.000
_cell.angle_alpha   90.00
_cell.angle_beta   90.00
_cell.angle_gamma   90.00
#
_symmetry.space_group_name_H-M   'P 1'
#
loop_
_entity.id
_entity.type
_entity.pdbx_description
1 polymer ?
#
loop_
_entity_poly.entity_id
_entity_poly.type
_entity_poly.pdbx_seq_one_letter_code
_entity_poly.pdbx_strand_id
1 'polypeptide(L)'
;MRSLNAAHEKQLWHGRKELVKATRTLFVWIVLALSLGSGPVTAAEISTFSAYVDSDVCAHLMLGPINSSRVECSQKTHKDGSDPVLVRLSNNTIFEVNKQKMISKLVGQLVEASGELKLNDGQMKLKEVRPIESSTIPQGDPARRLLDVRTFKTTGAPKTFEKIRHELAMMPYISEFDYISFTMVGDNVILSGWTVRTTNRSYAENVVKNIEGVNRIVNNIEVLPLGSMDMQIRAGARAALQQNLSRYFWGSGSDIKIIVKNGDIILLGTVMNEGDKNIAGIRCNSVSNAFHVFNLLRVQGAESGKKG
;
A
#
# COMPACT_ATOMS: atom_id res chain seq x y z
N MET A 1 40.86 18.02 75.82
CA MET A 1 40.35 18.30 74.49
C MET A 1 40.72 17.26 73.39
N ARG A 2 41.29 16.09 73.73
CA ARG A 2 41.68 15.05 72.71
C ARG A 2 40.73 13.84 72.63
N SER A 3 39.73 13.72 73.55
CA SER A 3 38.83 12.55 73.58
C SER A 3 37.51 12.70 72.81
N LEU A 4 37.13 13.92 72.46
CA LEU A 4 35.88 14.20 71.75
C LEU A 4 35.99 14.00 70.18
N ASN A 5 37.21 14.12 69.64
CA ASN A 5 37.42 13.96 68.20
C ASN A 5 37.36 12.50 67.76
N ALA A 6 37.77 11.54 68.59
CA ALA A 6 37.82 10.10 68.21
C ALA A 6 36.41 9.47 68.14
N ALA A 7 35.44 9.97 68.92
CA ALA A 7 34.07 9.48 68.90
C ALA A 7 33.32 9.99 67.64
N HIS A 8 33.58 11.21 67.23
CA HIS A 8 32.98 11.82 66.06
C HIS A 8 33.47 11.20 64.74
N GLU A 9 34.78 10.89 64.68
CA GLU A 9 35.36 10.18 63.52
C GLU A 9 34.83 8.73 63.36
N LYS A 10 34.61 8.02 64.47
CA LYS A 10 34.04 6.66 64.43
C LYS A 10 32.58 6.65 63.94
N GLN A 11 31.78 7.65 64.33
CA GLN A 11 30.39 7.76 63.82
C GLN A 11 30.35 8.10 62.33
N LEU A 12 31.21 8.99 61.87
CA LEU A 12 31.28 9.32 60.44
C LEU A 12 31.77 8.13 59.59
N TRP A 13 32.65 7.29 60.14
CA TRP A 13 33.16 6.11 59.44
C TRP A 13 32.12 4.98 59.38
N HIS A 14 31.30 4.78 60.43
CA HIS A 14 30.22 3.81 60.44
C HIS A 14 29.08 4.24 59.47
N GLY A 15 28.68 5.51 59.44
CA GLY A 15 27.69 6.03 58.49
C GLY A 15 28.11 5.90 57.03
N ARG A 16 29.44 6.05 56.75
CA ARG A 16 29.99 5.88 55.40
C ARG A 16 29.98 4.42 54.93
N LYS A 17 30.19 3.45 55.86
CA LYS A 17 30.11 2.01 55.53
C LYS A 17 28.69 1.54 55.23
N GLU A 18 27.69 2.05 55.92
CA GLU A 18 26.28 1.73 55.68
C GLU A 18 25.78 2.37 54.38
N LEU A 19 26.20 3.61 54.05
CA LEU A 19 25.90 4.21 52.75
C LEU A 19 26.50 3.45 51.56
N VAL A 20 27.73 2.96 51.72
CA VAL A 20 28.40 2.17 50.67
C VAL A 20 27.76 0.79 50.53
N LYS A 21 27.23 0.19 51.59
CA LYS A 21 26.47 -1.08 51.47
C LYS A 21 25.10 -0.87 50.82
N ALA A 22 24.40 0.21 51.16
CA ALA A 22 23.13 0.53 50.55
C ALA A 22 23.26 0.85 49.08
N THR A 23 24.28 1.60 48.66
CA THR A 23 24.55 1.86 47.24
C THR A 23 25.01 0.61 46.50
N ARG A 24 25.76 -0.32 47.11
CA ARG A 24 26.17 -1.58 46.49
C ARG A 24 24.98 -2.53 46.26
N THR A 25 24.04 -2.61 47.19
CA THR A 25 22.80 -3.41 47.01
C THR A 25 21.85 -2.77 45.99
N LEU A 26 21.72 -1.47 45.91
CA LEU A 26 20.94 -0.79 44.87
C LEU A 26 21.56 -0.99 43.47
N PHE A 27 22.90 -0.92 43.36
CA PHE A 27 23.59 -1.14 42.08
C PHE A 27 23.48 -2.60 41.60
N VAL A 28 23.47 -3.58 42.50
CA VAL A 28 23.28 -4.98 42.13
C VAL A 28 21.87 -5.26 41.65
N TRP A 29 20.85 -4.62 42.23
CA TRP A 29 19.46 -4.73 41.76
C TRP A 29 19.22 -3.99 40.42
N ILE A 30 19.87 -2.86 40.19
CA ILE A 30 19.79 -2.11 38.92
C ILE A 30 20.53 -2.88 37.80
N VAL A 31 21.67 -3.53 38.10
CA VAL A 31 22.39 -4.32 37.09
C VAL A 31 21.68 -5.66 36.82
N LEU A 32 21.00 -6.27 37.81
CA LEU A 32 20.18 -7.46 37.57
C LEU A 32 18.87 -7.14 36.83
N ALA A 33 18.32 -5.93 36.96
CA ALA A 33 17.14 -5.48 36.19
C ALA A 33 17.48 -5.13 34.73
N LEU A 34 18.78 -4.85 34.42
CA LEU A 34 19.24 -4.57 33.04
C LEU A 34 19.68 -5.81 32.26
N SER A 35 19.74 -6.98 32.89
CA SER A 35 20.13 -8.25 32.24
C SER A 35 18.94 -9.15 31.84
N LEU A 36 17.71 -8.76 32.16
CA LEU A 36 16.50 -9.32 31.58
C LEU A 36 16.01 -8.42 30.45
N GLY A 37 16.87 -8.19 29.48
CA GLY A 37 16.54 -7.58 28.21
C GLY A 37 15.73 -8.54 27.30
N SER A 38 14.61 -9.04 27.79
CA SER A 38 13.48 -9.31 26.94
C SER A 38 12.94 -7.93 26.55
N GLY A 39 13.44 -7.38 25.43
CA GLY A 39 12.76 -6.27 24.77
C GLY A 39 11.26 -6.60 24.73
N PRO A 40 10.37 -5.61 24.80
CA PRO A 40 8.95 -5.89 24.74
C PRO A 40 8.72 -6.73 23.48
N VAL A 41 8.39 -8.00 23.67
CA VAL A 41 7.68 -8.75 22.65
C VAL A 41 6.40 -7.97 22.52
N THR A 42 6.35 -7.03 21.57
CA THR A 42 5.13 -6.34 21.20
C THR A 42 4.21 -7.45 20.73
N ALA A 43 3.31 -7.87 21.60
CA ALA A 43 2.24 -8.77 21.23
C ALA A 43 1.60 -8.14 20.00
N ALA A 44 1.58 -8.86 18.88
CA ALA A 44 1.02 -8.36 17.65
C ALA A 44 -0.42 -7.96 17.95
N GLU A 45 -0.71 -6.66 17.88
CA GLU A 45 -2.01 -6.13 18.24
C GLU A 45 -3.02 -6.60 17.22
N ILE A 46 -4.07 -7.29 17.69
CA ILE A 46 -5.17 -7.71 16.83
C ILE A 46 -6.01 -6.48 16.55
N SER A 47 -6.05 -6.09 15.29
CA SER A 47 -6.89 -4.99 14.82
C SER A 47 -8.15 -5.54 14.18
N THR A 48 -9.30 -4.94 14.50
CA THR A 48 -10.59 -5.19 13.84
C THR A 48 -11.03 -3.93 13.13
N PHE A 49 -11.47 -4.06 11.87
CA PHE A 49 -11.89 -2.91 11.07
C PHE A 49 -12.83 -3.31 9.94
N SER A 50 -13.62 -2.33 9.48
CA SER A 50 -14.45 -2.49 8.28
C SER A 50 -13.60 -2.36 7.03
N ALA A 51 -13.78 -3.28 6.09
CA ALA A 51 -13.05 -3.34 4.83
C ALA A 51 -13.98 -3.67 3.64
N TYR A 52 -13.48 -3.39 2.45
CA TYR A 52 -14.02 -3.88 1.19
C TYR A 52 -13.10 -4.98 0.66
N VAL A 53 -13.68 -6.10 0.23
CA VAL A 53 -12.91 -7.17 -0.42
C VAL A 53 -12.81 -6.82 -1.90
N ASP A 54 -11.62 -6.48 -2.33
CA ASP A 54 -11.31 -6.08 -3.70
C ASP A 54 -10.44 -7.15 -4.38
N SER A 55 -10.27 -7.07 -5.69
CA SER A 55 -9.15 -7.71 -6.36
C SER A 55 -7.91 -6.84 -6.24
N ASP A 56 -6.73 -7.42 -6.18
CA ASP A 56 -5.46 -6.70 -6.10
C ASP A 56 -5.33 -5.66 -7.23
N VAL A 57 -5.64 -6.05 -8.45
CA VAL A 57 -5.60 -5.18 -9.63
C VAL A 57 -6.49 -3.96 -9.47
N CYS A 58 -7.77 -4.15 -9.08
CA CYS A 58 -8.71 -3.03 -8.98
C CYS A 58 -8.48 -2.18 -7.73
N ALA A 59 -8.00 -2.76 -6.64
CA ALA A 59 -7.63 -2.02 -5.44
C ALA A 59 -6.54 -0.98 -5.71
N HIS A 60 -5.58 -1.28 -6.58
CA HIS A 60 -4.51 -0.37 -6.96
C HIS A 60 -4.89 0.64 -8.06
N LEU A 61 -5.87 0.31 -8.89
CA LEU A 61 -6.29 1.15 -10.02
C LEU A 61 -7.46 2.08 -9.71
N MET A 62 -8.42 1.61 -8.93
CA MET A 62 -9.67 2.32 -8.66
C MET A 62 -9.66 2.92 -7.26
N LEU A 63 -8.77 3.89 -7.05
CA LEU A 63 -8.75 4.66 -5.81
C LEU A 63 -10.01 5.50 -5.70
N GLY A 64 -10.75 5.35 -4.62
CA GLY A 64 -11.94 6.15 -4.41
C GLY A 64 -13.15 5.36 -3.92
N PRO A 65 -14.38 5.87 -4.17
CA PRO A 65 -15.58 5.28 -3.62
C PRO A 65 -15.86 3.90 -4.21
N ILE A 66 -16.50 3.07 -3.41
CA ILE A 66 -17.01 1.77 -3.83
C ILE A 66 -18.32 2.02 -4.60
N ASN A 67 -18.22 2.05 -5.91
CA ASN A 67 -19.34 2.18 -6.84
C ASN A 67 -19.51 0.91 -7.69
N SER A 68 -20.54 0.87 -8.53
CA SER A 68 -20.81 -0.27 -9.40
C SER A 68 -19.65 -0.63 -10.32
N SER A 69 -18.94 0.37 -10.86
CA SER A 69 -17.78 0.14 -11.73
C SER A 69 -16.60 -0.52 -10.99
N ARG A 70 -16.39 -0.15 -9.73
CA ARG A 70 -15.36 -0.79 -8.90
C ARG A 70 -15.74 -2.22 -8.55
N VAL A 71 -16.99 -2.46 -8.20
CA VAL A 71 -17.50 -3.83 -7.93
C VAL A 71 -17.37 -4.71 -9.16
N GLU A 72 -17.76 -4.21 -10.34
CA GLU A 72 -17.62 -4.93 -11.61
C GLU A 72 -16.15 -5.24 -11.93
N CYS A 73 -15.26 -4.25 -11.79
CA CYS A 73 -13.82 -4.44 -11.95
C CYS A 73 -13.31 -5.55 -11.04
N SER A 74 -13.60 -5.48 -9.71
CA SER A 74 -13.13 -6.45 -8.73
C SER A 74 -13.57 -7.87 -9.05
N GLN A 75 -14.85 -8.05 -9.33
CA GLN A 75 -15.42 -9.36 -9.62
C GLN A 75 -14.87 -9.95 -10.92
N LYS A 76 -14.75 -9.13 -11.97
CA LYS A 76 -14.20 -9.55 -13.25
C LYS A 76 -12.74 -9.95 -13.13
N THR A 77 -11.88 -9.07 -12.59
CA THR A 77 -10.45 -9.34 -12.50
C THR A 77 -10.14 -10.49 -11.53
N HIS A 78 -10.93 -10.63 -10.45
CA HIS A 78 -10.80 -11.79 -9.58
C HIS A 78 -11.17 -13.10 -10.30
N LYS A 79 -12.25 -13.12 -11.07
CA LYS A 79 -12.62 -14.26 -11.91
C LYS A 79 -11.53 -14.60 -12.95
N ASP A 80 -10.84 -13.58 -13.45
CA ASP A 80 -9.75 -13.71 -14.41
C ASP A 80 -8.40 -14.08 -13.75
N GLY A 81 -8.36 -14.29 -12.41
CA GLY A 81 -7.22 -14.81 -11.66
C GLY A 81 -6.55 -13.84 -10.69
N SER A 82 -6.98 -12.58 -10.59
CA SER A 82 -6.40 -11.62 -9.62
C SER A 82 -6.66 -12.03 -8.18
N ASP A 83 -5.64 -11.94 -7.35
CA ASP A 83 -5.72 -12.24 -5.92
C ASP A 83 -6.69 -11.29 -5.18
N PRO A 84 -7.44 -11.79 -4.20
CA PRO A 84 -8.29 -10.93 -3.38
C PRO A 84 -7.48 -10.24 -2.26
N VAL A 85 -7.79 -8.97 -2.02
CA VAL A 85 -7.17 -8.12 -1.00
C VAL A 85 -8.24 -7.45 -0.13
N LEU A 86 -7.84 -6.93 1.03
CA LEU A 86 -8.70 -6.12 1.89
C LEU A 86 -8.34 -4.63 1.75
N VAL A 87 -9.33 -3.80 1.46
CA VAL A 87 -9.20 -2.34 1.45
C VAL A 87 -9.90 -1.78 2.68
N ARG A 88 -9.13 -1.27 3.64
CA ARG A 88 -9.68 -0.65 4.86
C ARG A 88 -10.50 0.59 4.50
N LEU A 89 -11.75 0.64 4.93
CA LEU A 89 -12.67 1.73 4.56
C LEU A 89 -12.30 3.09 5.16
N SER A 90 -11.68 3.13 6.32
CA SER A 90 -11.37 4.39 7.01
C SER A 90 -10.27 5.22 6.34
N ASN A 91 -9.37 4.59 5.58
CA ASN A 91 -8.18 5.26 5.02
C ASN A 91 -7.71 4.71 3.67
N ASN A 92 -8.42 3.80 3.03
CA ASN A 92 -8.02 3.12 1.78
C ASN A 92 -6.69 2.33 1.83
N THR A 93 -6.22 1.95 3.02
CA THR A 93 -5.04 1.08 3.07
C THR A 93 -5.37 -0.30 2.52
N ILE A 94 -4.53 -0.78 1.59
CA ILE A 94 -4.64 -2.10 0.99
C ILE A 94 -3.84 -3.09 1.84
N PHE A 95 -4.43 -4.24 2.14
CA PHE A 95 -3.78 -5.33 2.85
C PHE A 95 -3.85 -6.63 2.06
N GLU A 96 -2.69 -7.20 1.74
CA GLU A 96 -2.59 -8.58 1.32
C GLU A 96 -2.85 -9.49 2.53
N VAL A 97 -3.57 -10.57 2.34
CA VAL A 97 -3.91 -11.50 3.42
C VAL A 97 -3.28 -12.86 3.20
N ASN A 98 -2.84 -13.49 4.29
CA ASN A 98 -2.24 -14.83 4.26
C ASN A 98 -3.25 -15.95 3.96
N LYS A 99 -4.55 -15.69 4.12
CA LYS A 99 -5.64 -16.66 3.91
C LYS A 99 -6.60 -16.19 2.83
N GLN A 100 -6.12 -16.01 1.61
CA GLN A 100 -6.90 -15.51 0.48
C GLN A 100 -8.19 -16.30 0.23
N LYS A 101 -8.18 -17.62 0.44
CA LYS A 101 -9.39 -18.48 0.29
C LYS A 101 -10.54 -18.06 1.19
N MET A 102 -10.27 -17.42 2.34
CA MET A 102 -11.34 -16.95 3.25
C MET A 102 -12.10 -15.76 2.67
N ILE A 103 -11.45 -14.91 1.88
CA ILE A 103 -12.04 -13.70 1.32
C ILE A 103 -12.39 -13.82 -0.17
N SER A 104 -11.91 -14.84 -0.87
CA SER A 104 -12.13 -15.02 -2.31
C SER A 104 -13.62 -15.03 -2.71
N LYS A 105 -14.49 -15.65 -1.90
CA LYS A 105 -15.93 -15.66 -2.16
C LYS A 105 -16.65 -14.36 -1.79
N LEU A 106 -15.95 -13.45 -1.14
CA LEU A 106 -16.49 -12.19 -0.63
C LEU A 106 -16.07 -10.98 -1.50
N VAL A 107 -15.41 -11.21 -2.64
CA VAL A 107 -14.98 -10.14 -3.55
C VAL A 107 -16.19 -9.34 -4.04
N GLY A 108 -16.11 -8.03 -3.90
CA GLY A 108 -17.20 -7.11 -4.18
C GLY A 108 -18.08 -6.81 -2.95
N GLN A 109 -17.77 -7.34 -1.77
CA GLN A 109 -18.58 -7.18 -0.56
C GLN A 109 -17.85 -6.38 0.53
N LEU A 110 -18.64 -5.80 1.43
CA LEU A 110 -18.17 -5.20 2.67
C LEU A 110 -18.03 -6.26 3.74
N VAL A 111 -16.95 -6.18 4.51
CA VAL A 111 -16.65 -7.12 5.58
C VAL A 111 -16.13 -6.41 6.83
N GLU A 112 -16.30 -7.04 7.97
CA GLU A 112 -15.50 -6.77 9.15
C GLU A 112 -14.39 -7.82 9.21
N ALA A 113 -13.15 -7.36 9.27
CA ALA A 113 -11.97 -8.23 9.27
C ALA A 113 -11.17 -8.02 10.56
N SER A 114 -10.70 -9.11 11.17
CA SER A 114 -9.82 -9.07 12.34
C SER A 114 -8.54 -9.88 12.11
N GLY A 115 -7.42 -9.38 12.62
CA GLY A 115 -6.12 -10.03 12.46
C GLY A 115 -4.94 -9.17 12.90
N GLU A 116 -3.75 -9.72 12.74
CA GLU A 116 -2.49 -9.09 13.06
C GLU A 116 -1.99 -8.28 11.84
N LEU A 117 -1.77 -6.99 12.01
CA LEU A 117 -1.33 -6.10 10.94
C LEU A 117 0.19 -5.98 10.89
N LYS A 118 0.75 -6.03 9.69
CA LYS A 118 2.11 -5.59 9.38
C LYS A 118 2.02 -4.32 8.53
N LEU A 119 1.88 -3.19 9.19
CA LEU A 119 1.57 -1.91 8.55
C LEU A 119 2.64 -1.48 7.53
N ASN A 120 3.91 -1.78 7.79
CA ASN A 120 5.00 -1.39 6.90
C ASN A 120 5.01 -2.16 5.57
N ASP A 121 4.44 -3.38 5.56
CA ASP A 121 4.48 -4.28 4.41
C ASP A 121 3.11 -4.38 3.71
N GLY A 122 2.08 -3.71 4.21
CA GLY A 122 0.71 -3.86 3.67
C GLY A 122 0.15 -5.28 3.83
N GLN A 123 0.64 -6.06 4.79
CA GLN A 123 0.24 -7.45 5.01
C GLN A 123 -0.62 -7.61 6.26
N MET A 124 -1.55 -8.54 6.21
CA MET A 124 -2.40 -8.90 7.33
C MET A 124 -2.45 -10.42 7.52
N LYS A 125 -2.16 -10.86 8.74
CA LYS A 125 -2.43 -12.23 9.14
C LYS A 125 -3.88 -12.33 9.59
N LEU A 126 -4.77 -12.63 8.65
CA LEU A 126 -6.21 -12.69 8.86
C LEU A 126 -6.59 -13.81 9.84
N LYS A 127 -7.36 -13.46 10.87
CA LYS A 127 -7.92 -14.40 11.85
C LYS A 127 -9.37 -14.71 11.53
N GLU A 128 -10.18 -13.67 11.37
CA GLU A 128 -11.61 -13.77 11.13
C GLU A 128 -12.07 -12.74 10.10
N VAL A 129 -13.07 -13.09 9.31
CA VAL A 129 -13.74 -12.19 8.38
C VAL A 129 -15.23 -12.56 8.35
N ARG A 130 -16.09 -11.53 8.38
CA ARG A 130 -17.54 -11.69 8.25
C ARG A 130 -18.11 -10.60 7.33
N PRO A 131 -19.08 -10.95 6.46
CA PRO A 131 -19.80 -9.94 5.68
C PRO A 131 -20.56 -8.99 6.60
N ILE A 132 -20.61 -7.72 6.19
CA ILE A 132 -21.41 -6.68 6.85
C ILE A 132 -22.22 -5.90 5.82
N GLU A 133 -23.33 -5.30 6.27
CA GLU A 133 -24.08 -4.36 5.46
C GLU A 133 -23.55 -2.92 5.67
N SER A 134 -23.73 -2.07 4.67
CA SER A 134 -23.38 -0.65 4.78
C SER A 134 -24.14 0.07 5.89
N SER A 135 -25.33 -0.40 6.23
CA SER A 135 -26.18 0.09 7.33
C SER A 135 -25.53 -0.10 8.71
N THR A 136 -24.69 -1.12 8.89
CA THR A 136 -24.02 -1.42 10.17
C THR A 136 -22.88 -0.47 10.51
N ILE A 137 -22.36 0.27 9.53
CA ILE A 137 -21.30 1.25 9.73
C ILE A 137 -21.93 2.53 10.32
N PRO A 138 -21.46 3.02 11.51
CA PRO A 138 -22.06 4.17 12.19
C PRO A 138 -22.07 5.43 11.34
N GLN A 139 -23.07 6.29 11.55
CA GLN A 139 -23.09 7.64 10.96
C GLN A 139 -21.91 8.45 11.51
N GLY A 140 -21.15 9.11 10.62
CA GLY A 140 -19.95 9.85 11.00
C GLY A 140 -18.66 9.03 11.01
N ASP A 141 -18.74 7.69 10.88
CA ASP A 141 -17.54 6.86 10.71
C ASP A 141 -16.80 7.24 9.42
N PRO A 142 -15.47 7.46 9.47
CA PRO A 142 -14.66 7.71 8.26
C PRO A 142 -14.85 6.67 7.14
N ALA A 143 -15.18 5.42 7.49
CA ALA A 143 -15.47 4.35 6.57
C ALA A 143 -16.65 4.66 5.63
N ARG A 144 -17.64 5.43 6.08
CA ARG A 144 -18.78 5.83 5.23
C ARG A 144 -18.40 6.72 4.07
N ARG A 145 -17.31 7.46 4.15
CA ARG A 145 -16.86 8.33 3.05
C ARG A 145 -16.60 7.57 1.76
N LEU A 146 -16.13 6.31 1.87
CA LEU A 146 -15.92 5.46 0.71
C LEU A 146 -17.20 4.84 0.14
N LEU A 147 -18.28 4.83 0.92
CA LEU A 147 -19.58 4.30 0.51
C LEU A 147 -20.46 5.36 -0.12
N ASP A 148 -20.18 6.65 0.10
CA ASP A 148 -20.97 7.74 -0.47
C ASP A 148 -20.25 8.36 -1.67
N VAL A 149 -20.69 7.95 -2.86
CA VAL A 149 -20.20 8.47 -4.16
C VAL A 149 -20.33 9.99 -4.26
N ARG A 150 -21.31 10.60 -3.56
CA ARG A 150 -21.59 12.05 -3.64
C ARG A 150 -20.63 12.87 -2.79
N THR A 151 -20.13 12.30 -1.70
CA THR A 151 -19.13 12.97 -0.82
C THR A 151 -17.71 12.80 -1.32
N PHE A 152 -17.48 11.83 -2.21
CA PHE A 152 -16.17 11.55 -2.79
C PHE A 152 -15.92 12.47 -4.01
N LYS A 153 -16.17 13.75 -3.88
CA LYS A 153 -15.61 14.71 -4.82
C LYS A 153 -14.12 14.80 -4.55
N THR A 154 -13.31 14.75 -5.60
CA THR A 154 -11.91 15.17 -5.54
C THR A 154 -11.91 16.64 -5.10
N THR A 155 -11.90 16.87 -3.79
CA THR A 155 -12.12 18.18 -3.17
C THR A 155 -10.81 18.86 -2.80
N GLY A 156 -9.66 18.32 -3.26
CA GLY A 156 -8.38 19.00 -3.16
C GLY A 156 -8.40 20.29 -3.96
N ALA A 157 -7.69 21.33 -3.49
CA ALA A 157 -7.52 22.55 -4.26
C ALA A 157 -6.97 22.18 -5.65
N PRO A 158 -7.56 22.66 -6.76
CA PRO A 158 -7.13 22.29 -8.11
C PRO A 158 -5.62 22.49 -8.34
N LYS A 159 -5.04 23.53 -7.73
CA LYS A 159 -3.60 23.79 -7.77
C LYS A 159 -2.76 22.70 -7.09
N THR A 160 -3.19 22.21 -5.93
CA THR A 160 -2.49 21.13 -5.21
C THR A 160 -2.55 19.84 -6.01
N PHE A 161 -3.71 19.48 -6.59
CA PHE A 161 -3.85 18.32 -7.46
C PHE A 161 -2.91 18.37 -8.67
N GLU A 162 -2.87 19.51 -9.39
CA GLU A 162 -1.99 19.69 -10.54
C GLU A 162 -0.51 19.63 -10.15
N LYS A 163 -0.14 20.18 -8.99
CA LYS A 163 1.23 20.11 -8.49
C LYS A 163 1.64 18.69 -8.17
N ILE A 164 0.78 17.90 -7.49
CA ILE A 164 1.05 16.48 -7.23
C ILE A 164 1.20 15.72 -8.55
N ARG A 165 0.29 15.93 -9.50
CA ARG A 165 0.34 15.30 -10.81
C ARG A 165 1.67 15.60 -11.54
N HIS A 166 2.09 16.86 -11.50
CA HIS A 166 3.35 17.30 -12.10
C HIS A 166 4.55 16.63 -11.44
N GLU A 167 4.66 16.68 -10.13
CA GLU A 167 5.79 16.11 -9.39
C GLU A 167 5.91 14.60 -9.59
N LEU A 168 4.79 13.88 -9.58
CA LEU A 168 4.79 12.44 -9.85
C LEU A 168 5.16 12.13 -11.31
N ALA A 169 4.74 12.96 -12.28
CA ALA A 169 5.10 12.79 -13.68
C ALA A 169 6.59 13.08 -13.95
N MET A 170 7.21 13.96 -13.14
CA MET A 170 8.63 14.33 -13.25
C MET A 170 9.55 13.42 -12.42
N MET A 171 9.03 12.35 -11.81
CA MET A 171 9.84 11.43 -11.03
C MET A 171 10.95 10.81 -11.88
N PRO A 172 12.21 10.83 -11.40
CA PRO A 172 13.32 10.18 -12.09
C PRO A 172 13.17 8.65 -12.04
N TYR A 173 13.76 7.99 -13.02
CA TYR A 173 13.88 6.53 -13.06
C TYR A 173 12.55 5.75 -13.11
N ILE A 174 11.46 6.39 -13.52
CA ILE A 174 10.21 5.72 -13.86
C ILE A 174 10.35 5.05 -15.22
N SER A 175 9.99 3.79 -15.30
CA SER A 175 10.06 2.95 -16.49
C SER A 175 8.68 2.51 -16.97
N GLU A 176 8.63 1.74 -18.04
CA GLU A 176 7.42 1.05 -18.48
C GLU A 176 6.93 -0.04 -17.49
N PHE A 177 7.76 -0.41 -16.53
CA PHE A 177 7.42 -1.40 -15.49
C PHE A 177 6.92 -0.75 -14.18
N ASP A 178 6.74 0.56 -14.19
CA ASP A 178 6.24 1.32 -13.06
C ASP A 178 4.92 2.02 -13.42
N TYR A 179 3.95 1.96 -12.53
CA TYR A 179 2.71 2.70 -12.61
C TYR A 179 2.36 3.27 -11.25
N ILE A 180 2.39 4.59 -11.14
CA ILE A 180 2.06 5.31 -9.90
C ILE A 180 0.90 6.24 -10.20
N SER A 181 -0.13 6.15 -9.38
CA SER A 181 -1.33 6.98 -9.43
C SER A 181 -1.65 7.55 -8.05
N PHE A 182 -2.53 8.53 -8.01
CA PHE A 182 -3.00 9.10 -6.75
C PHE A 182 -4.45 9.55 -6.83
N THR A 183 -5.07 9.67 -5.67
CA THR A 183 -6.34 10.38 -5.50
C THR A 183 -6.26 11.28 -4.28
N MET A 184 -7.10 12.32 -4.24
CA MET A 184 -7.22 13.23 -3.11
C MET A 184 -8.61 13.11 -2.49
N VAL A 185 -8.65 13.09 -1.16
CA VAL A 185 -9.87 13.14 -0.35
C VAL A 185 -9.69 14.31 0.63
N GLY A 186 -10.20 15.49 0.23
CA GLY A 186 -9.86 16.72 0.90
C GLY A 186 -8.38 17.06 0.71
N ASP A 187 -7.65 17.20 1.80
CA ASP A 187 -6.21 17.44 1.88
C ASP A 187 -5.38 16.14 2.07
N ASN A 188 -6.06 14.98 2.11
CA ASN A 188 -5.39 13.69 2.23
C ASN A 188 -5.12 13.09 0.85
N VAL A 189 -3.91 12.56 0.65
CA VAL A 189 -3.47 11.93 -0.60
C VAL A 189 -3.31 10.43 -0.39
N ILE A 190 -3.84 9.66 -1.32
CA ILE A 190 -3.67 8.22 -1.37
C ILE A 190 -2.85 7.94 -2.63
N LEU A 191 -1.62 7.46 -2.44
CA LEU A 191 -0.76 6.97 -3.51
C LEU A 191 -1.02 5.49 -3.72
N SER A 192 -1.03 5.02 -4.96
CA SER A 192 -1.20 3.62 -5.28
C SER A 192 -0.52 3.25 -6.59
N GLY A 193 -0.44 1.96 -6.88
CA GLY A 193 0.18 1.41 -8.07
C GLY A 193 1.37 0.51 -7.75
N TRP A 194 2.25 0.34 -8.71
CA TRP A 194 3.36 -0.61 -8.64
C TRP A 194 4.65 0.02 -9.13
N THR A 195 5.76 -0.40 -8.52
CA THR A 195 7.11 -0.01 -8.95
C THR A 195 8.08 -1.18 -8.78
N VAL A 196 9.10 -1.24 -9.63
CA VAL A 196 10.18 -2.23 -9.50
C VAL A 196 11.31 -1.75 -8.57
N ARG A 197 11.25 -0.51 -8.08
CA ARG A 197 12.29 0.08 -7.24
C ARG A 197 11.72 0.61 -5.93
N THR A 198 12.26 0.15 -4.80
CA THR A 198 11.91 0.66 -3.47
C THR A 198 12.11 2.17 -3.35
N THR A 199 13.14 2.70 -4.01
CA THR A 199 13.43 4.15 -4.05
C THR A 199 12.30 4.96 -4.66
N ASN A 200 11.59 4.45 -5.68
CA ASN A 200 10.48 5.15 -6.31
C ASN A 200 9.28 5.30 -5.36
N ARG A 201 8.98 4.25 -4.57
CA ARG A 201 7.93 4.30 -3.54
C ARG A 201 8.19 5.42 -2.52
N SER A 202 9.41 5.45 -1.97
CA SER A 202 9.81 6.46 -0.98
C SER A 202 9.90 7.85 -1.59
N TYR A 203 10.38 7.96 -2.83
CA TYR A 203 10.47 9.23 -3.54
C TYR A 203 9.08 9.83 -3.78
N ALA A 204 8.12 9.03 -4.27
CA ALA A 204 6.75 9.48 -4.49
C ALA A 204 6.12 10.07 -3.21
N GLU A 205 6.30 9.39 -2.07
CA GLU A 205 5.81 9.87 -0.79
C GLU A 205 6.49 11.19 -0.37
N ASN A 206 7.81 11.26 -0.50
CA ASN A 206 8.58 12.42 -0.08
C ASN A 206 8.25 13.68 -0.91
N VAL A 207 8.10 13.55 -2.24
CA VAL A 207 7.77 14.73 -3.07
C VAL A 207 6.35 15.22 -2.78
N VAL A 208 5.39 14.31 -2.59
CA VAL A 208 4.00 14.67 -2.29
C VAL A 208 3.86 15.27 -0.88
N LYS A 209 4.62 14.76 0.11
CA LYS A 209 4.61 15.26 1.49
C LYS A 209 5.01 16.74 1.59
N ASN A 210 5.86 17.21 0.70
CA ASN A 210 6.38 18.58 0.70
C ASN A 210 5.48 19.58 -0.07
N ILE A 211 4.34 19.13 -0.61
CA ILE A 211 3.41 19.98 -1.35
C ILE A 211 2.46 20.68 -0.38
N GLU A 212 2.38 21.99 -0.50
CA GLU A 212 1.42 22.79 0.28
C GLU A 212 -0.03 22.37 0.02
N GLY A 213 -0.80 22.20 1.09
CA GLY A 213 -2.18 21.72 1.05
C GLY A 213 -2.31 20.19 1.11
N VAL A 214 -1.21 19.46 1.33
CA VAL A 214 -1.22 18.03 1.65
C VAL A 214 -1.05 17.86 3.15
N ASN A 215 -2.02 17.21 3.81
CA ASN A 215 -2.00 16.97 5.25
C ASN A 215 -1.53 15.55 5.58
N ARG A 216 -2.12 14.54 4.94
CA ARG A 216 -1.82 13.13 5.20
C ARG A 216 -1.63 12.35 3.92
N ILE A 217 -0.69 11.40 3.94
CA ILE A 217 -0.45 10.48 2.83
C ILE A 217 -0.70 9.04 3.30
N VAL A 218 -1.40 8.28 2.47
CA VAL A 218 -1.47 6.83 2.53
C VAL A 218 -0.73 6.29 1.31
N ASN A 219 0.37 5.59 1.54
CA ASN A 219 1.22 5.08 0.46
C ASN A 219 0.98 3.58 0.25
N ASN A 220 0.10 3.25 -0.70
CA ASN A 220 -0.20 1.89 -1.14
C ASN A 220 0.62 1.48 -2.37
N ILE A 221 1.68 2.21 -2.73
CA ILE A 221 2.56 1.79 -3.83
C ILE A 221 3.24 0.49 -3.43
N GLU A 222 3.02 -0.55 -4.22
CA GLU A 222 3.64 -1.85 -4.02
C GLU A 222 4.98 -1.93 -4.76
N VAL A 223 5.98 -2.51 -4.09
CA VAL A 223 7.27 -2.80 -4.71
C VAL A 223 7.25 -4.23 -5.24
N LEU A 224 7.33 -4.34 -6.56
CA LEU A 224 7.23 -5.62 -7.25
C LEU A 224 8.46 -6.50 -7.00
N PRO A 225 8.27 -7.83 -6.85
CA PRO A 225 9.38 -8.76 -6.72
C PRO A 225 10.33 -8.71 -7.92
N LEU A 226 11.62 -8.83 -7.65
CA LEU A 226 12.67 -8.97 -8.67
C LEU A 226 13.04 -10.45 -8.91
N GLY A 227 12.08 -11.37 -8.73
CA GLY A 227 12.27 -12.78 -9.00
C GLY A 227 12.64 -13.04 -10.47
N SER A 228 13.48 -14.05 -10.71
CA SER A 228 13.97 -14.36 -12.06
C SER A 228 12.85 -14.63 -13.07
N MET A 229 11.75 -15.26 -12.63
CA MET A 229 10.59 -15.55 -13.47
C MET A 229 9.88 -14.25 -13.91
N ASP A 230 9.53 -13.38 -12.97
CA ASP A 230 8.89 -12.10 -13.28
C ASP A 230 9.77 -11.20 -14.14
N MET A 231 11.10 -11.23 -13.94
CA MET A 231 12.04 -10.49 -14.80
C MET A 231 12.03 -11.00 -16.23
N GLN A 232 11.98 -12.33 -16.44
CA GLN A 232 11.89 -12.93 -17.77
C GLN A 232 10.55 -12.57 -18.45
N ILE A 233 9.46 -12.62 -17.71
CA ILE A 233 8.13 -12.23 -18.22
C ILE A 233 8.12 -10.75 -18.60
N ARG A 234 8.68 -9.83 -17.79
CA ARG A 234 8.82 -8.39 -18.12
C ARG A 234 9.58 -8.20 -19.43
N ALA A 235 10.75 -8.86 -19.57
CA ALA A 235 11.55 -8.78 -20.79
C ALA A 235 10.82 -9.36 -22.00
N GLY A 236 10.15 -10.51 -21.85
CA GLY A 236 9.36 -11.14 -22.91
C GLY A 236 8.17 -10.29 -23.33
N ALA A 237 7.40 -9.75 -22.39
CA ALA A 237 6.26 -8.87 -22.66
C ALA A 237 6.70 -7.60 -23.39
N ARG A 238 7.77 -6.94 -22.91
CA ARG A 238 8.34 -5.78 -23.60
C ARG A 238 8.74 -6.11 -25.04
N ALA A 239 9.49 -7.17 -25.25
CA ALA A 239 9.93 -7.59 -26.59
C ALA A 239 8.73 -7.89 -27.51
N ALA A 240 7.73 -8.62 -27.01
CA ALA A 240 6.52 -8.96 -27.76
C ALA A 240 5.70 -7.72 -28.17
N LEU A 241 5.59 -6.74 -27.29
CA LEU A 241 4.88 -5.48 -27.58
C LEU A 241 5.67 -4.58 -28.53
N GLN A 242 6.98 -4.47 -28.38
CA GLN A 242 7.82 -3.62 -29.24
C GLN A 242 7.80 -4.06 -30.71
N GLN A 243 7.56 -5.33 -31.02
CA GLN A 243 7.48 -5.82 -32.40
C GLN A 243 6.36 -5.15 -33.23
N ASN A 244 5.20 -4.88 -32.59
CA ASN A 244 4.02 -4.37 -33.30
C ASN A 244 3.55 -3.00 -32.80
N LEU A 245 3.98 -2.61 -31.61
CA LEU A 245 3.50 -1.43 -30.89
C LEU A 245 4.64 -0.52 -30.42
N SER A 246 5.78 -0.53 -31.17
CA SER A 246 7.00 0.24 -30.84
C SER A 246 6.72 1.71 -30.57
N ARG A 247 5.76 2.31 -31.27
CA ARG A 247 5.40 3.73 -31.13
C ARG A 247 4.98 4.14 -29.70
N TYR A 248 4.52 3.18 -28.88
CA TYR A 248 4.13 3.45 -27.49
C TYR A 248 5.29 3.38 -26.48
N PHE A 249 6.50 3.09 -26.96
CA PHE A 249 7.71 2.95 -26.14
C PHE A 249 8.78 3.99 -26.49
N TRP A 250 8.43 5.03 -27.24
CA TRP A 250 9.37 6.08 -27.63
C TRP A 250 9.23 7.29 -26.71
N GLY A 251 10.37 7.92 -26.39
CA GLY A 251 10.42 9.11 -25.55
C GLY A 251 10.73 8.84 -24.08
N SER A 252 10.55 9.84 -23.24
CA SER A 252 10.85 9.78 -21.80
C SER A 252 9.82 9.04 -20.96
N GLY A 253 8.73 8.58 -21.57
CA GLY A 253 7.68 7.80 -20.90
C GLY A 253 6.98 6.89 -21.87
N SER A 254 6.82 5.62 -21.53
CA SER A 254 6.03 4.68 -22.31
C SER A 254 4.54 4.92 -22.07
N ASP A 255 3.75 5.00 -23.15
CA ASP A 255 2.28 5.08 -23.06
C ASP A 255 1.64 3.76 -22.61
N ILE A 256 2.36 2.64 -22.81
CA ILE A 256 1.97 1.32 -22.30
C ILE A 256 2.86 0.98 -21.11
N LYS A 257 2.23 0.68 -19.97
CA LYS A 257 2.89 0.17 -18.76
C LYS A 257 2.68 -1.33 -18.67
N ILE A 258 3.74 -2.04 -18.29
CA ILE A 258 3.80 -3.52 -18.21
C ILE A 258 4.10 -3.89 -16.76
N ILE A 259 3.07 -4.12 -15.99
CA ILE A 259 3.23 -4.55 -14.60
C ILE A 259 3.23 -6.08 -14.57
N VAL A 260 4.24 -6.66 -13.91
CA VAL A 260 4.33 -8.11 -13.75
C VAL A 260 4.50 -8.45 -12.27
N LYS A 261 3.55 -9.23 -11.74
CA LYS A 261 3.52 -9.67 -10.35
C LYS A 261 3.13 -11.15 -10.30
N ASN A 262 3.98 -11.97 -9.70
CA ASN A 262 3.74 -13.41 -9.48
C ASN A 262 3.36 -14.18 -10.77
N GLY A 263 3.93 -13.79 -11.92
CA GLY A 263 3.62 -14.40 -13.20
C GLY A 263 2.45 -13.78 -13.95
N ASP A 264 1.70 -12.87 -13.37
CA ASP A 264 0.59 -12.16 -14.02
C ASP A 264 1.08 -10.88 -14.69
N ILE A 265 0.55 -10.60 -15.89
CA ILE A 265 0.82 -9.37 -16.64
C ILE A 265 -0.39 -8.44 -16.57
N ILE A 266 -0.17 -7.19 -16.15
CA ILE A 266 -1.18 -6.14 -16.19
C ILE A 266 -0.71 -5.06 -17.16
N LEU A 267 -1.48 -4.83 -18.22
CA LEU A 267 -1.23 -3.79 -19.22
C LEU A 267 -2.08 -2.56 -18.89
N LEU A 268 -1.41 -1.44 -18.72
CA LEU A 268 -2.02 -0.15 -18.38
C LEU A 268 -1.58 0.94 -19.35
N GLY A 269 -2.33 2.04 -19.38
CA GLY A 269 -2.00 3.18 -20.23
C GLY A 269 -3.02 3.40 -21.33
N THR A 270 -2.62 4.11 -22.38
CA THR A 270 -3.53 4.53 -23.45
C THR A 270 -2.97 4.15 -24.81
N VAL A 271 -3.84 3.59 -25.65
CA VAL A 271 -3.54 3.24 -27.06
C VAL A 271 -4.49 3.99 -27.99
N MET A 272 -4.11 4.11 -29.26
CA MET A 272 -4.84 4.90 -30.24
C MET A 272 -6.18 4.27 -30.66
N ASN A 273 -6.26 2.94 -30.69
CA ASN A 273 -7.44 2.22 -31.19
C ASN A 273 -7.57 0.83 -30.55
N GLU A 274 -8.75 0.21 -30.74
CA GLU A 274 -9.05 -1.14 -30.23
C GLU A 274 -8.16 -2.23 -30.86
N GLY A 275 -7.71 -2.05 -32.11
CA GLY A 275 -6.79 -2.97 -32.76
C GLY A 275 -5.48 -3.09 -32.01
N ASP A 276 -4.90 -1.96 -31.60
CA ASP A 276 -3.66 -1.92 -30.79
C ASP A 276 -3.86 -2.53 -29.42
N LYS A 277 -5.00 -2.26 -28.78
CA LYS A 277 -5.35 -2.90 -27.51
C LYS A 277 -5.44 -4.42 -27.63
N ASN A 278 -6.10 -4.91 -28.67
CA ASN A 278 -6.23 -6.34 -28.93
C ASN A 278 -4.89 -7.00 -29.25
N ILE A 279 -4.05 -6.36 -30.08
CA ILE A 279 -2.69 -6.81 -30.38
C ILE A 279 -1.88 -6.92 -29.10
N ALA A 280 -1.93 -5.92 -28.23
CA ALA A 280 -1.22 -5.94 -26.95
C ALA A 280 -1.60 -7.17 -26.11
N GLY A 281 -2.89 -7.45 -25.96
CA GLY A 281 -3.39 -8.62 -25.25
C GLY A 281 -2.91 -9.93 -25.85
N ILE A 282 -3.06 -10.10 -27.17
CA ILE A 282 -2.64 -11.31 -27.90
C ILE A 282 -1.14 -11.54 -27.72
N ARG A 283 -0.32 -10.50 -27.89
CA ARG A 283 1.14 -10.60 -27.74
C ARG A 283 1.57 -10.97 -26.33
N CYS A 284 0.96 -10.39 -25.32
CA CYS A 284 1.28 -10.71 -23.93
C CYS A 284 0.80 -12.12 -23.53
N ASN A 285 -0.32 -12.60 -24.06
CA ASN A 285 -0.78 -13.98 -23.84
C ASN A 285 0.16 -15.05 -24.42
N SER A 286 1.04 -14.68 -25.35
CA SER A 286 2.06 -15.60 -25.91
C SER A 286 3.39 -15.59 -25.16
N VAL A 287 3.51 -14.80 -24.10
CA VAL A 287 4.74 -14.72 -23.27
C VAL A 287 4.88 -15.97 -22.42
N SER A 288 6.02 -16.65 -22.51
CA SER A 288 6.30 -17.85 -21.74
C SER A 288 6.27 -17.57 -20.24
N ASN A 289 5.70 -18.50 -19.47
CA ASN A 289 5.56 -18.44 -18.00
C ASN A 289 4.60 -17.37 -17.49
N ALA A 290 3.90 -16.62 -18.34
CA ALA A 290 2.80 -15.78 -17.91
C ALA A 290 1.57 -16.63 -17.57
N PHE A 291 0.93 -16.35 -16.42
CA PHE A 291 -0.27 -17.07 -15.99
C PHE A 291 -1.54 -16.41 -16.51
N HIS A 292 -1.68 -15.10 -16.22
CA HIS A 292 -2.83 -14.31 -16.65
C HIS A 292 -2.36 -13.00 -17.30
N VAL A 293 -3.20 -12.46 -18.20
CA VAL A 293 -2.97 -11.16 -18.83
C VAL A 293 -4.21 -10.27 -18.62
N PHE A 294 -4.08 -9.27 -17.79
CA PHE A 294 -5.08 -8.25 -17.55
C PHE A 294 -4.86 -7.07 -18.50
N ASN A 295 -5.53 -7.06 -19.64
CA ASN A 295 -5.41 -5.99 -20.63
C ASN A 295 -6.37 -4.84 -20.29
N LEU A 296 -5.90 -3.90 -19.48
CA LEU A 296 -6.65 -2.73 -19.00
C LEU A 296 -6.26 -1.44 -19.75
N LEU A 297 -5.70 -1.57 -20.95
CA LEU A 297 -5.41 -0.43 -21.81
C LEU A 297 -6.69 0.32 -22.16
N ARG A 298 -6.62 1.64 -22.12
CA ARG A 298 -7.70 2.54 -22.56
C ARG A 298 -7.47 2.93 -24.00
N VAL A 299 -8.55 3.06 -24.76
CA VAL A 299 -8.51 3.57 -26.13
C VAL A 299 -8.76 5.06 -26.14
N GLN A 300 -7.92 5.80 -26.84
CA GLN A 300 -8.03 7.25 -26.96
C GLN A 300 -9.39 7.62 -27.56
N GLY A 301 -10.13 8.53 -26.90
CA GLY A 301 -11.44 8.99 -27.38
C GLY A 301 -12.64 8.08 -27.04
N ALA A 302 -12.45 6.89 -26.47
CA ALA A 302 -13.55 5.98 -26.13
C ALA A 302 -14.48 6.52 -25.00
N GLU A 303 -13.99 7.44 -24.16
CA GLU A 303 -14.79 8.06 -23.08
C GLU A 303 -15.73 9.17 -23.57
N SER A 304 -15.55 9.68 -24.79
CA SER A 304 -16.40 10.75 -25.36
C SER A 304 -17.72 10.26 -25.97
N GLY A 305 -17.91 8.94 -26.10
CA GLY A 305 -19.07 8.32 -26.76
C GLY A 305 -20.25 7.92 -25.87
N LYS A 306 -20.14 8.04 -24.53
CA LYS A 306 -21.27 7.77 -23.60
C LYS A 306 -21.94 9.06 -23.13
N LYS A 307 -22.45 9.87 -24.06
CA LYS A 307 -23.54 10.81 -23.84
C LYS A 307 -24.73 10.29 -24.61
N GLY A 308 -25.58 9.57 -23.96
CA GLY A 308 -26.86 9.11 -24.41
C GLY A 308 -27.69 8.69 -23.21
#